data_9d385831e9a7547eafb70b76c4b90ec7
#
_entry.id   9d385831e9a7547eafb70b76c4b90ec7
#
_cell.length_a   1.000
_cell.length_b   1.000
_cell.length_c   1.000
_cell.angle_alpha   90.00
_cell.angle_beta   90.00
_cell.angle_gamma   90.00
#
_symmetry.space_group_name_H-M   'P 1'
#
loop_
_entity.id
_entity.type
_entity.pdbx_description
1 polymer ?
#
loop_
_entity_poly.entity_id
_entity_poly.type
_entity_poly.pdbx_seq_one_letter_code
_entity_poly.pdbx_strand_id
1 'polypeptide(L)'
;YEMLRSLVGPEMCIRDRARNRSSMTRDSSPPDSDLPDAATDDHIRDAIYDAILDHKLPAGTRLVEAPLCEAFGVTRAILRRVFLRLSHERVVELQPNRGASVAAPSLQDAHHVFEARRIVEQGMVAELARRAQAGALGQALAPLRERVGEEHRVREQGPWKRWVRLSGDFHTGLAKVHGNTEIQHLLASLVARSSLMIGLYEAPSHSACSADEHTAILDAIEAGDNDRAAHLMAAHIGEYAARLLRPEQAEPEIDLRLSL
;
A
#
# COMPACT_ATOMS: atom_id res chain seq x y z
N TYR A 1 -5.69 17.18 -5.71
CA TYR A 1 -5.04 16.29 -6.69
C TYR A 1 -4.02 17.00 -7.58
N GLU A 2 -4.23 18.28 -7.94
CA GLU A 2 -3.24 19.07 -8.69
C GLU A 2 -2.04 19.51 -7.83
N MET A 3 -2.20 19.63 -6.52
CA MET A 3 -1.15 20.08 -5.61
C MET A 3 0.08 19.15 -5.54
N LEU A 4 -0.09 17.84 -5.73
CA LEU A 4 1.05 16.90 -5.72
C LEU A 4 1.89 16.94 -7.01
N ARG A 5 1.37 17.47 -8.12
CA ARG A 5 2.14 17.68 -9.36
C ARG A 5 3.23 18.74 -9.23
N SER A 6 3.08 19.70 -8.33
CA SER A 6 4.04 20.78 -8.14
C SER A 6 5.24 20.39 -7.24
N LEU A 7 5.22 19.19 -6.66
CA LEU A 7 6.28 18.69 -5.76
C LEU A 7 7.42 17.98 -6.49
N VAL A 8 7.28 17.74 -7.80
CA VAL A 8 8.31 17.14 -8.66
C VAL A 8 8.80 18.22 -9.63
N GLY A 9 9.63 19.11 -9.14
CA GLY A 9 10.31 20.11 -9.97
C GLY A 9 11.83 19.93 -9.92
N PRO A 10 12.57 20.34 -10.98
CA PRO A 10 13.99 20.09 -11.10
C PRO A 10 14.82 20.81 -10.02
N GLU A 11 15.95 20.23 -9.72
CA GLU A 11 16.94 20.62 -8.73
C GLU A 11 17.15 22.15 -8.63
N MET A 12 16.88 22.71 -7.46
CA MET A 12 17.18 24.11 -7.16
C MET A 12 18.50 24.21 -6.44
N CYS A 13 19.49 24.67 -7.18
CA CYS A 13 20.81 25.04 -6.71
C CYS A 13 20.72 26.01 -5.52
N ILE A 14 21.41 25.67 -4.45
CA ILE A 14 21.65 26.50 -3.28
C ILE A 14 22.42 27.74 -3.70
N ARG A 15 21.85 28.91 -3.50
CA ARG A 15 22.59 30.16 -3.40
C ARG A 15 22.22 30.87 -2.10
N ASP A 16 23.18 30.89 -1.20
CA ASP A 16 23.19 31.72 -0.01
C ASP A 16 22.87 33.19 -0.31
N ARG A 17 21.92 33.76 0.43
CA ARG A 17 21.96 35.18 0.76
C ARG A 17 21.46 35.45 2.16
N ALA A 18 22.33 36.07 2.91
CA ALA A 18 22.20 36.49 4.27
C ALA A 18 21.26 37.70 4.45
N ARG A 19 20.65 37.75 5.61
CA ARG A 19 20.20 38.91 6.41
C ARG A 19 19.12 39.85 5.82
N ASN A 20 17.95 39.82 6.42
CA ASN A 20 17.45 41.04 7.05
C ASN A 20 16.48 40.73 8.21
N ARG A 21 16.76 41.31 9.39
CA ARG A 21 15.87 41.29 10.55
C ARG A 21 14.86 42.42 10.40
N SER A 22 13.60 42.12 10.48
CA SER A 22 12.60 43.07 10.94
C SER A 22 11.44 42.32 11.59
N SER A 23 11.22 42.68 12.84
CA SER A 23 10.16 42.22 13.71
C SER A 23 8.76 42.55 13.15
N MET A 24 7.94 41.53 12.97
CA MET A 24 6.49 41.68 12.97
C MET A 24 5.87 40.42 13.56
N THR A 25 5.37 40.56 14.77
CA THR A 25 4.47 39.62 15.43
C THR A 25 3.23 39.42 14.54
N ARG A 26 3.09 38.26 13.93
CA ARG A 26 1.81 37.77 13.45
C ARG A 26 1.50 36.50 14.22
N ASP A 27 0.54 36.68 15.12
CA ASP A 27 -0.27 35.61 15.67
C ASP A 27 -1.05 35.01 14.49
N SER A 28 -0.55 33.86 13.98
CA SER A 28 -1.24 33.04 13.01
C SER A 28 -1.19 31.62 13.52
N SER A 29 -2.09 31.32 14.45
CA SER A 29 -2.51 29.94 14.71
C SER A 29 -3.01 29.36 13.38
N PRO A 30 -2.53 28.20 12.95
CA PRO A 30 -3.10 27.54 11.79
C PRO A 30 -4.57 27.18 12.10
N PRO A 31 -5.46 27.16 11.09
CA PRO A 31 -6.84 26.78 11.31
C PRO A 31 -6.91 25.39 11.96
N ASP A 32 -7.66 25.30 13.06
CA ASP A 32 -8.04 24.04 13.68
C ASP A 32 -8.64 23.14 12.57
N SER A 33 -7.94 22.07 12.21
CA SER A 33 -8.53 21.06 11.34
C SER A 33 -9.58 20.32 12.18
N ASP A 34 -10.85 20.49 11.87
CA ASP A 34 -12.01 19.90 12.54
C ASP A 34 -12.06 18.35 12.51
N LEU A 35 -11.01 17.69 11.98
CA LEU A 35 -10.90 16.24 11.95
C LEU A 35 -10.15 15.72 13.19
N PRO A 36 -10.63 14.64 13.84
CA PRO A 36 -9.89 13.97 14.90
C PRO A 36 -8.47 13.61 14.42
N ASP A 37 -7.47 13.72 15.27
CA ASP A 37 -6.05 13.47 14.93
C ASP A 37 -5.82 12.16 14.15
N ALA A 38 -6.53 11.09 14.51
CA ALA A 38 -6.44 9.79 13.82
C ALA A 38 -6.98 9.83 12.39
N ALA A 39 -8.08 10.54 12.13
CA ALA A 39 -8.65 10.68 10.78
C ALA A 39 -7.74 11.51 9.87
N THR A 40 -7.06 12.52 10.42
CA THR A 40 -6.06 13.31 9.70
C THR A 40 -4.84 12.45 9.32
N ASP A 41 -4.34 11.62 10.26
CA ASP A 41 -3.21 10.70 10.01
C ASP A 41 -3.54 9.68 8.91
N ASP A 42 -4.74 9.08 8.95
CA ASP A 42 -5.19 8.14 7.94
C ASP A 42 -5.32 8.79 6.56
N HIS A 43 -5.86 10.02 6.50
CA HIS A 43 -5.97 10.76 5.25
C HIS A 43 -4.59 11.03 4.61
N ILE A 44 -3.61 11.50 5.39
CA ILE A 44 -2.26 11.76 4.90
C ILE A 44 -1.58 10.46 4.47
N ARG A 45 -1.69 9.41 5.30
CA ARG A 45 -1.16 8.08 4.97
C ARG A 45 -1.69 7.60 3.62
N ASP A 46 -3.00 7.66 3.45
CA ASP A 46 -3.67 7.18 2.23
C ASP A 46 -3.33 8.03 1.02
N ALA A 47 -3.19 9.34 1.17
CA ALA A 47 -2.78 10.23 0.08
C ALA A 47 -1.34 9.94 -0.39
N ILE A 48 -0.41 9.71 0.55
CA ILE A 48 0.98 9.32 0.22
C ILE A 48 0.98 7.95 -0.48
N TYR A 49 0.23 6.99 0.05
CA TYR A 49 0.13 5.66 -0.54
C TYR A 49 -0.46 5.71 -1.96
N ASP A 50 -1.53 6.48 -2.17
CA ASP A 50 -2.11 6.70 -3.50
C ASP A 50 -1.13 7.34 -4.48
N ALA A 51 -0.33 8.30 -4.03
CA ALA A 51 0.67 8.93 -4.87
C ALA A 51 1.77 7.95 -5.31
N ILE A 52 2.12 6.98 -4.45
CA ILE A 52 3.04 5.88 -4.80
C ILE A 52 2.39 4.95 -5.84
N LEU A 53 1.16 4.50 -5.60
CA LEU A 53 0.43 3.63 -6.54
C LEU A 53 0.12 4.30 -7.88
N ASP A 54 0.00 5.63 -7.91
CA ASP A 54 -0.14 6.42 -9.14
C ASP A 54 1.20 6.72 -9.83
N HIS A 55 2.32 6.14 -9.36
CA HIS A 55 3.69 6.40 -9.84
C HIS A 55 4.13 7.87 -9.78
N LYS A 56 3.44 8.70 -8.96
CA LYS A 56 3.81 10.10 -8.71
C LYS A 56 4.96 10.23 -7.73
N LEU A 57 5.13 9.24 -6.87
CA LEU A 57 6.21 9.09 -5.90
C LEU A 57 6.94 7.76 -6.16
N PRO A 58 7.89 7.71 -7.09
CA PRO A 58 8.71 6.53 -7.36
C PRO A 58 9.49 6.03 -6.13
N ALA A 59 9.95 4.77 -6.19
CA ALA A 59 10.84 4.21 -5.18
C ALA A 59 12.06 5.11 -4.93
N GLY A 60 12.47 5.27 -3.67
CA GLY A 60 13.58 6.13 -3.27
C GLY A 60 13.28 7.63 -3.26
N THR A 61 12.10 8.08 -3.73
CA THR A 61 11.75 9.50 -3.73
C THR A 61 11.77 10.07 -2.31
N ARG A 62 12.51 11.17 -2.13
CA ARG A 62 12.61 11.86 -0.84
C ARG A 62 11.30 12.60 -0.51
N LEU A 63 10.78 12.36 0.68
CA LEU A 63 9.58 13.01 1.21
C LEU A 63 10.01 14.22 2.07
N VAL A 64 9.93 15.42 1.49
CA VAL A 64 10.37 16.65 2.16
C VAL A 64 9.26 17.18 3.06
N GLU A 65 9.56 17.33 4.38
CA GLU A 65 8.54 17.68 5.38
C GLU A 65 7.85 19.03 5.10
N ALA A 66 8.60 20.07 4.76
CA ALA A 66 8.02 21.42 4.66
C ALA A 66 6.93 21.54 3.58
N PRO A 67 7.16 21.12 2.31
CA PRO A 67 6.11 21.12 1.28
C PRO A 67 4.92 20.23 1.64
N LEU A 68 5.16 19.07 2.27
CA LEU A 68 4.08 18.18 2.66
C LEU A 68 3.23 18.75 3.80
N CYS A 69 3.86 19.40 4.79
CA CYS A 69 3.13 20.11 5.85
C CYS A 69 2.25 21.23 5.26
N GLU A 70 2.77 21.98 4.29
CA GLU A 70 2.01 23.01 3.61
C GLU A 70 0.84 22.43 2.80
N ALA A 71 1.10 21.37 2.01
CA ALA A 71 0.09 20.73 1.17
C ALA A 71 -1.07 20.10 1.96
N PHE A 72 -0.77 19.52 3.13
CA PHE A 72 -1.80 18.90 3.99
C PHE A 72 -2.35 19.84 5.08
N GLY A 73 -1.79 21.05 5.23
CA GLY A 73 -2.20 21.97 6.29
C GLY A 73 -1.91 21.48 7.70
N VAL A 74 -0.84 20.69 7.89
CA VAL A 74 -0.52 20.03 9.17
C VAL A 74 0.85 20.44 9.72
N THR A 75 1.05 20.20 11.01
CA THR A 75 2.33 20.42 11.67
C THR A 75 3.34 19.31 11.34
N ARG A 76 4.64 19.61 11.50
CA ARG A 76 5.70 18.60 11.36
C ARG A 76 5.52 17.40 12.32
N ALA A 77 4.95 17.63 13.50
CA ALA A 77 4.72 16.57 14.48
C ALA A 77 3.72 15.53 13.95
N ILE A 78 2.61 15.99 13.35
CA ILE A 78 1.60 15.14 12.73
C ILE A 78 2.24 14.36 11.56
N LEU A 79 2.93 15.06 10.65
CA LEU A 79 3.55 14.41 9.49
C LEU A 79 4.60 13.35 9.89
N ARG A 80 5.43 13.62 10.92
CA ARG A 80 6.40 12.65 11.44
C ARG A 80 5.74 11.43 12.06
N ARG A 81 4.60 11.60 12.72
CA ARG A 81 3.81 10.48 13.24
C ARG A 81 3.31 9.59 12.10
N VAL A 82 2.82 10.18 11.00
CA VAL A 82 2.43 9.45 9.79
C VAL A 82 3.62 8.74 9.15
N PHE A 83 4.77 9.41 9.02
CA PHE A 83 5.99 8.79 8.49
C PHE A 83 6.47 7.62 9.35
N LEU A 84 6.39 7.74 10.68
CA LEU A 84 6.71 6.64 11.59
C LEU A 84 5.79 5.44 11.32
N ARG A 85 4.49 5.66 11.18
CA ARG A 85 3.53 4.60 10.85
C ARG A 85 3.85 3.96 9.51
N LEU A 86 4.06 4.73 8.45
CA LEU A 86 4.45 4.23 7.12
C LEU A 86 5.79 3.49 7.15
N SER A 87 6.71 3.86 8.04
CA SER A 87 7.98 3.14 8.21
C SER A 87 7.82 1.80 8.91
N HIS A 88 6.90 1.69 9.85
CA HIS A 88 6.52 0.40 10.44
C HIS A 88 5.88 -0.54 9.40
N GLU A 89 5.10 0.02 8.48
CA GLU A 89 4.54 -0.67 7.32
C GLU A 89 5.60 -0.94 6.23
N ARG A 90 6.83 -0.42 6.39
CA ARG A 90 7.94 -0.49 5.42
C ARG A 90 7.59 0.06 4.03
N VAL A 91 6.69 1.02 3.98
CA VAL A 91 6.34 1.81 2.79
C VAL A 91 7.25 3.03 2.64
N VAL A 92 7.72 3.53 3.77
CA VAL A 92 8.66 4.66 3.87
C VAL A 92 9.88 4.23 4.68
N GLU A 93 11.04 4.70 4.29
CA GLU A 93 12.29 4.56 5.04
C GLU A 93 12.64 5.87 5.75
N LEU A 94 12.85 5.79 7.07
CA LEU A 94 13.32 6.89 7.88
C LEU A 94 14.84 6.83 7.99
N GLN A 95 15.53 7.87 7.53
CA GLN A 95 16.98 7.97 7.63
C GLN A 95 17.37 9.03 8.67
N PRO A 96 18.21 8.70 9.67
CA PRO A 96 18.69 9.69 10.63
C PRO A 96 19.30 10.91 9.92
N ASN A 97 18.85 12.10 10.27
CA ASN A 97 19.30 13.39 9.71
C ASN A 97 19.04 13.60 8.20
N ARG A 98 18.39 12.65 7.51
CA ARG A 98 18.09 12.74 6.08
C ARG A 98 16.58 12.79 5.78
N GLY A 99 15.73 12.61 6.80
CA GLY A 99 14.27 12.63 6.66
C GLY A 99 13.68 11.28 6.23
N ALA A 100 12.67 11.31 5.41
CA ALA A 100 11.94 10.15 4.93
C ALA A 100 12.06 10.02 3.41
N SER A 101 12.05 8.76 2.91
CA SER A 101 11.96 8.44 1.48
C SER A 101 10.98 7.29 1.26
N VAL A 102 10.42 7.22 0.06
CA VAL A 102 9.65 6.04 -0.37
C VAL A 102 10.58 4.84 -0.35
N ALA A 103 10.13 3.71 0.19
CA ALA A 103 10.92 2.49 0.23
C ALA A 103 11.25 2.01 -1.20
N ALA A 104 12.43 1.43 -1.36
CA ALA A 104 12.92 0.87 -2.61
C ALA A 104 13.22 -0.63 -2.43
N PRO A 105 12.19 -1.49 -2.25
CA PRO A 105 12.37 -2.90 -1.98
C PRO A 105 13.05 -3.60 -3.17
N SER A 106 14.00 -4.48 -2.87
CA SER A 106 14.64 -5.33 -3.87
C SER A 106 13.73 -6.49 -4.33
N LEU A 107 14.08 -7.14 -5.44
CA LEU A 107 13.39 -8.37 -5.88
C LEU A 107 13.50 -9.49 -4.82
N GLN A 108 14.60 -9.53 -4.06
CA GLN A 108 14.75 -10.48 -2.95
C GLN A 108 13.77 -10.17 -1.81
N ASP A 109 13.58 -8.87 -1.48
CA ASP A 109 12.57 -8.47 -0.50
C ASP A 109 11.17 -8.88 -0.96
N ALA A 110 10.87 -8.73 -2.26
CA ALA A 110 9.61 -9.17 -2.84
C ALA A 110 9.41 -10.69 -2.64
N HIS A 111 10.42 -11.49 -2.98
CA HIS A 111 10.37 -12.94 -2.77
C HIS A 111 10.03 -13.29 -1.30
N HIS A 112 10.76 -12.71 -0.35
CA HIS A 112 10.54 -12.97 1.07
C HIS A 112 9.14 -12.54 1.55
N VAL A 113 8.62 -11.42 1.05
CA VAL A 113 7.27 -10.95 1.40
C VAL A 113 6.20 -11.90 0.89
N PHE A 114 6.26 -12.29 -0.38
CA PHE A 114 5.27 -13.20 -0.97
C PHE A 114 5.36 -14.61 -0.39
N GLU A 115 6.57 -15.10 -0.08
CA GLU A 115 6.74 -16.38 0.61
C GLU A 115 6.09 -16.36 2.01
N ALA A 116 6.34 -15.31 2.80
CA ALA A 116 5.72 -15.14 4.12
C ALA A 116 4.19 -15.07 4.02
N ARG A 117 3.64 -14.30 3.05
CA ARG A 117 2.21 -14.24 2.78
C ARG A 117 1.64 -15.62 2.47
N ARG A 118 2.27 -16.35 1.55
CA ARG A 118 1.83 -17.70 1.16
C ARG A 118 1.74 -18.63 2.36
N ILE A 119 2.75 -18.65 3.22
CA ILE A 119 2.79 -19.52 4.42
C ILE A 119 1.64 -19.16 5.38
N VAL A 120 1.46 -17.89 5.67
CA VAL A 120 0.46 -17.43 6.65
C VAL A 120 -0.95 -17.55 6.11
N GLU A 121 -1.19 -17.09 4.89
CA GLU A 121 -2.52 -17.00 4.32
C GLU A 121 -3.09 -18.37 3.92
N GLN A 122 -2.23 -19.27 3.43
CA GLN A 122 -2.64 -20.66 3.16
C GLN A 122 -3.18 -21.35 4.43
N GLY A 123 -2.48 -21.22 5.56
CA GLY A 123 -2.95 -21.79 6.83
C GLY A 123 -4.21 -21.10 7.35
N MET A 124 -4.29 -19.79 7.20
CA MET A 124 -5.44 -18.99 7.61
C MET A 124 -6.74 -19.39 6.88
N VAL A 125 -6.70 -19.50 5.54
CA VAL A 125 -7.90 -19.87 4.77
C VAL A 125 -8.33 -21.31 5.01
N ALA A 126 -7.38 -22.24 5.20
CA ALA A 126 -7.70 -23.61 5.60
C ALA A 126 -8.44 -23.67 6.94
N GLU A 127 -8.03 -22.85 7.91
CA GLU A 127 -8.73 -22.75 9.19
C GLU A 127 -10.13 -22.14 9.03
N LEU A 128 -10.27 -21.08 8.21
CA LEU A 128 -11.58 -20.50 7.91
C LEU A 128 -12.52 -21.54 7.26
N ALA A 129 -12.04 -22.33 6.31
CA ALA A 129 -12.82 -23.40 5.69
C ALA A 129 -13.28 -24.46 6.71
N ARG A 130 -12.41 -24.88 7.63
CA ARG A 130 -12.80 -25.79 8.72
C ARG A 130 -13.86 -25.20 9.64
N ARG A 131 -13.80 -23.89 9.93
CA ARG A 131 -14.85 -23.20 10.70
C ARG A 131 -16.17 -23.10 9.93
N ALA A 132 -16.10 -22.89 8.61
CA ALA A 132 -17.30 -22.91 7.76
C ALA A 132 -17.97 -24.29 7.79
N GLN A 133 -17.20 -25.37 7.63
CA GLN A 133 -17.71 -26.76 7.74
C GLN A 133 -18.37 -27.03 9.08
N ALA A 134 -17.84 -26.43 10.16
CA ALA A 134 -18.45 -26.52 11.51
C ALA A 134 -19.62 -25.57 11.73
N GLY A 135 -20.05 -24.79 10.73
CA GLY A 135 -21.12 -23.79 10.87
C GLY A 135 -20.76 -22.55 11.69
N ALA A 136 -19.46 -22.34 11.97
CA ALA A 136 -19.00 -21.29 12.89
C ALA A 136 -18.75 -19.92 12.22
N LEU A 137 -18.85 -19.79 10.88
CA LEU A 137 -18.61 -18.52 10.19
C LEU A 137 -19.89 -17.69 9.96
N GLY A 138 -21.08 -18.33 9.85
CA GLY A 138 -22.33 -17.64 9.56
C GLY A 138 -22.19 -16.71 8.33
N GLN A 139 -22.53 -15.43 8.49
CA GLN A 139 -22.45 -14.42 7.44
C GLN A 139 -21.15 -13.62 7.44
N ALA A 140 -20.10 -14.05 8.13
CA ALA A 140 -18.86 -13.29 8.31
C ALA A 140 -18.12 -12.99 6.98
N LEU A 141 -18.33 -13.81 5.94
CA LEU A 141 -17.71 -13.63 4.61
C LEU A 141 -18.54 -12.72 3.68
N ALA A 142 -19.79 -12.41 3.99
CA ALA A 142 -20.65 -11.60 3.11
C ALA A 142 -20.05 -10.22 2.76
N PRO A 143 -19.46 -9.45 3.70
CA PRO A 143 -18.84 -8.18 3.35
C PRO A 143 -17.63 -8.33 2.42
N LEU A 144 -16.92 -9.46 2.48
CA LEU A 144 -15.80 -9.74 1.57
C LEU A 144 -16.29 -10.05 0.15
N ARG A 145 -17.41 -10.77 0.01
CA ARG A 145 -18.03 -11.00 -1.30
C ARG A 145 -18.45 -9.71 -1.98
N GLU A 146 -19.02 -8.78 -1.23
CA GLU A 146 -19.38 -7.46 -1.77
C GLU A 146 -18.14 -6.71 -2.27
N ARG A 147 -17.04 -6.75 -1.53
CA ARG A 147 -15.77 -6.12 -1.92
C ARG A 147 -15.13 -6.77 -3.13
N VAL A 148 -15.17 -8.10 -3.25
CA VAL A 148 -14.70 -8.81 -4.45
C VAL A 148 -15.57 -8.44 -5.66
N GLY A 149 -16.87 -8.28 -5.49
CA GLY A 149 -17.76 -7.75 -6.54
C GLY A 149 -17.42 -6.32 -6.95
N GLU A 150 -16.95 -5.48 -6.03
CA GLU A 150 -16.44 -4.14 -6.33
C GLU A 150 -15.09 -4.22 -7.05
N GLU A 151 -14.18 -5.10 -6.64
CA GLU A 151 -12.89 -5.34 -7.27
C GLU A 151 -13.06 -5.71 -8.75
N HIS A 152 -14.01 -6.58 -9.09
CA HIS A 152 -14.34 -6.92 -10.48
C HIS A 152 -14.70 -5.68 -11.30
N ARG A 153 -15.61 -4.83 -10.77
CA ARG A 153 -16.04 -3.62 -11.47
C ARG A 153 -14.90 -2.62 -11.66
N VAL A 154 -14.06 -2.47 -10.64
CA VAL A 154 -12.91 -1.54 -10.68
C VAL A 154 -11.83 -2.04 -11.63
N ARG A 155 -11.61 -3.35 -11.72
CA ARG A 155 -10.65 -3.96 -12.65
C ARG A 155 -10.98 -3.61 -14.10
N GLU A 156 -12.24 -3.63 -14.47
CA GLU A 156 -12.67 -3.38 -15.85
C GLU A 156 -12.62 -1.91 -16.24
N GLN A 157 -12.96 -0.99 -15.34
CA GLN A 157 -13.24 0.40 -15.67
C GLN A 157 -12.64 1.42 -14.69
N GLY A 158 -11.95 0.97 -13.66
CA GLY A 158 -11.48 1.82 -12.56
C GLY A 158 -10.00 2.15 -12.62
N PRO A 159 -9.55 3.06 -11.75
CA PRO A 159 -8.13 3.38 -11.62
C PRO A 159 -7.37 2.22 -10.95
N TRP A 160 -6.17 1.94 -11.50
CA TRP A 160 -5.26 0.88 -11.04
C TRP A 160 -5.03 0.86 -9.53
N LYS A 161 -4.77 2.01 -8.91
CA LYS A 161 -4.57 2.12 -7.48
C LYS A 161 -5.74 1.62 -6.63
N ARG A 162 -6.98 1.86 -7.10
CA ARG A 162 -8.17 1.40 -6.40
C ARG A 162 -8.27 -0.12 -6.44
N TRP A 163 -7.94 -0.70 -7.59
CA TRP A 163 -7.89 -2.15 -7.73
C TRP A 163 -6.83 -2.77 -6.81
N VAL A 164 -5.59 -2.24 -6.75
CA VAL A 164 -4.54 -2.73 -5.85
C VAL A 164 -4.98 -2.64 -4.38
N ARG A 165 -5.68 -1.57 -3.99
CA ARG A 165 -6.23 -1.44 -2.63
C ARG A 165 -7.30 -2.48 -2.34
N LEU A 166 -8.28 -2.66 -3.22
CA LEU A 166 -9.35 -3.64 -3.04
C LEU A 166 -8.80 -5.06 -2.95
N SER A 167 -7.83 -5.38 -3.79
CA SER A 167 -7.14 -6.68 -3.72
C SER A 167 -6.43 -6.87 -2.37
N GLY A 168 -5.70 -5.86 -1.87
CA GLY A 168 -5.09 -5.90 -0.54
C GLY A 168 -6.12 -6.02 0.59
N ASP A 169 -7.26 -5.32 0.47
CA ASP A 169 -8.35 -5.34 1.45
C ASP A 169 -9.00 -6.72 1.57
N PHE A 170 -9.03 -7.51 0.50
CA PHE A 170 -9.48 -8.91 0.55
C PHE A 170 -8.67 -9.72 1.55
N HIS A 171 -7.34 -9.70 1.45
CA HIS A 171 -6.46 -10.46 2.32
C HIS A 171 -6.52 -10.02 3.79
N THR A 172 -6.49 -8.71 4.02
CA THR A 172 -6.63 -8.16 5.39
C THR A 172 -8.03 -8.39 5.96
N GLY A 173 -9.04 -8.41 5.11
CA GLY A 173 -10.41 -8.75 5.48
C GLY A 173 -10.58 -10.20 5.92
N LEU A 174 -9.95 -11.15 5.23
CA LEU A 174 -9.90 -12.56 5.68
C LEU A 174 -9.24 -12.69 7.05
N ALA A 175 -8.15 -11.94 7.30
CA ALA A 175 -7.50 -11.93 8.61
C ALA A 175 -8.42 -11.40 9.72
N LYS A 176 -9.26 -10.40 9.41
CA LYS A 176 -10.27 -9.88 10.36
C LYS A 176 -11.33 -10.94 10.67
N VAL A 177 -11.83 -11.65 9.65
CA VAL A 177 -12.79 -12.77 9.84
C VAL A 177 -12.15 -13.90 10.65
N HIS A 178 -10.87 -14.18 10.43
CA HIS A 178 -10.14 -15.18 11.20
C HIS A 178 -10.06 -14.82 12.69
N GLY A 179 -9.96 -13.54 13.05
CA GLY A 179 -10.06 -13.03 14.41
C GLY A 179 -8.78 -13.08 15.24
N ASN A 180 -7.68 -13.64 14.73
CA ASN A 180 -6.39 -13.62 15.44
C ASN A 180 -5.69 -12.27 15.19
N THR A 181 -5.52 -11.47 16.25
CA THR A 181 -4.96 -10.11 16.17
C THR A 181 -3.51 -10.10 15.71
N GLU A 182 -2.70 -11.10 16.05
CA GLU A 182 -1.30 -11.20 15.60
C GLU A 182 -1.22 -11.46 14.10
N ILE A 183 -2.08 -12.35 13.58
CA ILE A 183 -2.20 -12.58 12.13
C ILE A 183 -2.68 -11.31 11.41
N GLN A 184 -3.63 -10.56 12.00
CA GLN A 184 -4.10 -9.31 11.42
C GLN A 184 -2.96 -8.28 11.29
N HIS A 185 -2.19 -8.06 12.35
CA HIS A 185 -1.06 -7.11 12.32
C HIS A 185 0.02 -7.55 11.34
N LEU A 186 0.38 -8.84 11.36
CA LEU A 186 1.38 -9.39 10.46
C LEU A 186 0.95 -9.24 8.99
N LEU A 187 -0.28 -9.64 8.66
CA LEU A 187 -0.79 -9.55 7.30
C LEU A 187 -1.00 -8.12 6.84
N ALA A 188 -1.43 -7.21 7.69
CA ALA A 188 -1.53 -5.79 7.34
C ALA A 188 -0.18 -5.24 6.84
N SER A 189 0.92 -5.57 7.52
CA SER A 189 2.27 -5.17 7.10
C SER A 189 2.72 -5.86 5.81
N LEU A 190 2.52 -7.18 5.69
CA LEU A 190 2.92 -7.94 4.51
C LEU A 190 2.13 -7.51 3.25
N VAL A 191 0.83 -7.27 3.40
CA VAL A 191 -0.05 -6.81 2.32
C VAL A 191 0.34 -5.40 1.87
N ALA A 192 0.57 -4.46 2.80
CA ALA A 192 1.02 -3.11 2.46
C ALA A 192 2.31 -3.14 1.63
N ARG A 193 3.29 -3.96 2.05
CA ARG A 193 4.57 -4.12 1.33
C ARG A 193 4.40 -4.73 -0.05
N SER A 194 3.62 -5.81 -0.17
CA SER A 194 3.37 -6.44 -1.48
C SER A 194 2.57 -5.54 -2.41
N SER A 195 1.59 -4.79 -1.91
CA SER A 195 0.85 -3.80 -2.70
C SER A 195 1.76 -2.66 -3.18
N LEU A 196 2.72 -2.22 -2.33
CA LEU A 196 3.75 -1.26 -2.75
C LEU A 196 4.60 -1.82 -3.91
N MET A 197 5.06 -3.06 -3.79
CA MET A 197 5.87 -3.71 -4.82
C MET A 197 5.09 -3.88 -6.14
N ILE A 198 3.83 -4.29 -6.07
CA ILE A 198 2.92 -4.35 -7.22
C ILE A 198 2.79 -2.95 -7.85
N GLY A 199 2.53 -1.92 -7.03
CA GLY A 199 2.40 -0.55 -7.50
C GLY A 199 3.67 0.03 -8.13
N LEU A 200 4.86 -0.38 -7.68
CA LEU A 200 6.14 0.13 -8.18
C LEU A 200 6.64 -0.61 -9.44
N TYR A 201 6.36 -1.90 -9.52
CA TYR A 201 7.04 -2.78 -10.50
C TYR A 201 6.09 -3.43 -11.50
N GLU A 202 4.78 -3.44 -11.27
CA GLU A 202 3.82 -4.03 -12.21
C GLU A 202 3.16 -2.96 -13.09
N ALA A 203 3.15 -3.18 -14.41
CA ALA A 203 2.46 -2.29 -15.32
C ALA A 203 0.94 -2.49 -15.23
N PRO A 204 0.13 -1.41 -15.28
CA PRO A 204 -1.33 -1.49 -15.14
C PRO A 204 -2.06 -2.40 -16.13
N SER A 205 -1.43 -2.73 -17.26
CA SER A 205 -2.02 -3.52 -18.35
C SER A 205 -1.98 -5.05 -18.15
N HIS A 206 -1.29 -5.57 -17.12
CA HIS A 206 -0.98 -7.00 -17.01
C HIS A 206 -1.68 -7.72 -15.85
N SER A 207 -2.53 -7.05 -15.12
CA SER A 207 -3.27 -7.69 -14.01
C SER A 207 -4.46 -8.49 -14.53
N ALA A 208 -4.18 -9.61 -15.18
CA ALA A 208 -5.19 -10.63 -15.31
C ALA A 208 -5.35 -11.31 -13.95
N CYS A 209 -6.56 -11.33 -13.39
CA CYS A 209 -7.04 -12.46 -12.64
C CYS A 209 -7.41 -12.36 -11.16
N SER A 210 -7.01 -11.38 -10.33
CA SER A 210 -7.21 -11.55 -8.88
C SER A 210 -8.67 -11.70 -8.43
N ALA A 211 -9.62 -11.00 -9.04
CA ALA A 211 -11.01 -11.02 -8.57
C ALA A 211 -11.73 -12.36 -8.78
N ASP A 212 -11.46 -13.05 -9.90
CA ASP A 212 -11.98 -14.40 -10.14
C ASP A 212 -11.35 -15.42 -9.18
N GLU A 213 -10.05 -15.26 -8.89
CA GLU A 213 -9.34 -16.07 -7.90
C GLU A 213 -9.83 -15.82 -6.49
N HIS A 214 -10.08 -14.57 -6.10
CA HIS A 214 -10.67 -14.23 -4.81
C HIS A 214 -12.07 -14.83 -4.64
N THR A 215 -12.89 -14.80 -5.70
CA THR A 215 -14.19 -15.48 -5.70
C THR A 215 -14.05 -16.98 -5.47
N ALA A 216 -13.13 -17.63 -6.18
CA ALA A 216 -12.90 -19.07 -6.04
C ALA A 216 -12.38 -19.45 -4.63
N ILE A 217 -11.55 -18.60 -4.02
CA ILE A 217 -11.09 -18.79 -2.64
C ILE A 217 -12.24 -18.69 -1.67
N LEU A 218 -13.12 -17.68 -1.79
CA LEU A 218 -14.32 -17.55 -0.94
C LEU A 218 -15.25 -18.75 -1.10
N ASP A 219 -15.47 -19.21 -2.33
CA ASP A 219 -16.30 -20.39 -2.60
C ASP A 219 -15.75 -21.65 -1.92
N ALA A 220 -14.44 -21.86 -1.97
CA ALA A 220 -13.79 -22.98 -1.30
C ALA A 220 -13.89 -22.89 0.23
N ILE A 221 -13.75 -21.69 0.82
CA ILE A 221 -13.92 -21.46 2.25
C ILE A 221 -15.37 -21.76 2.66
N GLU A 222 -16.37 -21.22 1.95
CA GLU A 222 -17.78 -21.42 2.27
C GLU A 222 -18.23 -22.88 2.09
N ALA A 223 -17.64 -23.59 1.12
CA ALA A 223 -17.87 -25.03 0.94
C ALA A 223 -17.23 -25.89 2.05
N GLY A 224 -16.39 -25.30 2.91
CA GLY A 224 -15.66 -26.04 3.93
C GLY A 224 -14.52 -26.89 3.38
N ASP A 225 -14.08 -26.63 2.13
CA ASP A 225 -13.00 -27.36 1.47
C ASP A 225 -11.66 -26.71 1.81
N ASN A 226 -11.06 -27.17 2.93
CA ASN A 226 -9.83 -26.59 3.46
C ASN A 226 -8.62 -26.80 2.54
N ASP A 227 -8.54 -27.95 1.88
CA ASP A 227 -7.40 -28.26 1.01
C ASP A 227 -7.46 -27.42 -0.28
N ARG A 228 -8.66 -27.27 -0.86
CA ARG A 228 -8.88 -26.43 -2.02
C ARG A 228 -8.66 -24.95 -1.69
N ALA A 229 -9.16 -24.44 -0.57
CA ALA A 229 -8.95 -23.06 -0.14
C ALA A 229 -7.46 -22.76 0.01
N ALA A 230 -6.72 -23.65 0.70
CA ALA A 230 -5.28 -23.54 0.88
C ALA A 230 -4.53 -23.54 -0.46
N HIS A 231 -4.87 -24.47 -1.37
CA HIS A 231 -4.24 -24.59 -2.69
C HIS A 231 -4.49 -23.34 -3.54
N LEU A 232 -5.73 -22.85 -3.61
CA LEU A 232 -6.08 -21.66 -4.38
C LEU A 232 -5.35 -20.41 -3.86
N MET A 233 -5.30 -20.21 -2.54
CA MET A 233 -4.57 -19.10 -1.96
C MET A 233 -3.07 -19.17 -2.22
N ALA A 234 -2.47 -20.36 -2.12
CA ALA A 234 -1.05 -20.55 -2.41
C ALA A 234 -0.72 -20.28 -3.88
N ALA A 235 -1.57 -20.73 -4.81
CA ALA A 235 -1.43 -20.48 -6.25
C ALA A 235 -1.55 -18.99 -6.56
N HIS A 236 -2.58 -18.34 -6.04
CA HIS A 236 -2.83 -16.91 -6.19
C HIS A 236 -1.62 -16.05 -5.79
N ILE A 237 -1.09 -16.25 -4.57
CA ILE A 237 0.08 -15.50 -4.09
C ILE A 237 1.34 -15.84 -4.89
N GLY A 238 1.49 -17.13 -5.26
CA GLY A 238 2.64 -17.61 -6.03
C GLY A 238 2.70 -17.04 -7.45
N GLU A 239 1.56 -16.80 -8.07
CA GLU A 239 1.50 -16.20 -9.41
C GLU A 239 1.96 -14.73 -9.40
N TYR A 240 1.58 -13.95 -8.40
CA TYR A 240 2.08 -12.59 -8.21
C TYR A 240 3.60 -12.57 -7.99
N ALA A 241 4.10 -13.44 -7.12
CA ALA A 241 5.54 -13.58 -6.92
C ALA A 241 6.28 -13.90 -8.21
N ALA A 242 5.78 -14.86 -9.00
CA ALA A 242 6.38 -15.28 -10.28
C ALA A 242 6.37 -14.13 -11.32
N ARG A 243 5.34 -13.30 -11.35
CA ARG A 243 5.26 -12.15 -12.27
C ARG A 243 6.28 -11.07 -11.93
N LEU A 244 6.36 -10.65 -10.67
CA LEU A 244 7.30 -9.63 -10.21
C LEU A 244 8.77 -10.05 -10.33
N LEU A 245 9.05 -11.35 -10.30
CA LEU A 245 10.40 -11.89 -10.37
C LEU A 245 10.85 -12.20 -11.81
N ARG A 246 10.05 -11.93 -12.85
CA ARG A 246 10.46 -12.14 -14.25
C ARG A 246 11.51 -11.11 -14.66
N PRO A 247 12.62 -11.54 -15.30
CA PRO A 247 13.72 -10.67 -15.69
C PRO A 247 13.35 -9.55 -16.68
N GLU A 248 12.24 -9.68 -17.39
CA GLU A 248 11.79 -8.73 -18.42
C GLU A 248 11.25 -7.40 -17.83
N GLN A 249 11.04 -7.34 -16.51
CA GLN A 249 10.57 -6.13 -15.82
C GLN A 249 11.67 -5.41 -15.05
N ALA A 250 12.88 -5.94 -15.03
CA ALA A 250 14.04 -5.28 -14.46
C ALA A 250 14.58 -4.21 -15.42
N GLU A 251 14.33 -2.96 -15.07
CA GLU A 251 14.81 -1.69 -15.59
C GLU A 251 14.13 -1.18 -16.88
N PRO A 252 13.44 -0.03 -16.82
CA PRO A 252 13.47 0.87 -17.95
C PRO A 252 14.93 1.33 -18.08
N GLU A 253 15.62 0.94 -19.16
CA GLU A 253 16.86 1.57 -19.56
C GLU A 253 16.61 3.09 -19.59
N ILE A 254 17.14 3.81 -18.62
CA ILE A 254 17.18 5.27 -18.69
C ILE A 254 18.18 5.58 -19.79
N ASP A 255 17.66 5.85 -20.98
CA ASP A 255 18.48 6.37 -22.08
C ASP A 255 18.97 7.78 -21.70
N LEU A 256 20.13 7.81 -21.09
CA LEU A 256 20.83 9.04 -20.67
C LEU A 256 21.20 9.93 -21.89
N ARG A 257 20.92 9.51 -23.13
CA ARG A 257 21.25 10.28 -24.35
C ARG A 257 20.19 11.29 -24.76
N LEU A 258 19.01 11.28 -24.13
CA LEU A 258 17.92 12.23 -24.42
C LEU A 258 17.86 13.41 -23.44
N SER A 259 18.86 13.60 -22.58
CA SER A 259 18.90 14.66 -21.56
C SER A 259 20.10 15.60 -21.73
N LEU A 260 20.71 15.70 -22.96
CA LEU A 260 21.74 16.70 -23.30
C LEU A 260 21.25 17.65 -24.38
#